data_b6d3727b1102a47d1ea003c5f5af1ec0
#
_entry.id   b6d3727b1102a47d1ea003c5f5af1ec0
#
_cell.length_a   1.000
_cell.length_b   1.000
_cell.length_c   1.000
_cell.angle_alpha   90.00
_cell.angle_beta   90.00
_cell.angle_gamma   90.00
#
_symmetry.space_group_name_H-M   'P 1'
#
loop_
_entity.id
_entity.type
_entity.pdbx_description
1 polymer ?
#
loop_
_entity_poly.entity_id
_entity_poly.type
_entity_poly.pdbx_seq_one_letter_code
_entity_poly.pdbx_strand_id
1 'polypeptide(L)'
;MNNEKNIYVEARKQSNLTQARASEAMQTISEDRLARLETDKISMTPNDVLEMSNAYKRPDLCNYYCTHECPIGKSTLSEIKPQQLSNIILKMIASLNTVETEKNALIEITSDGQITENELKDFARIQIKLNEISSTVEALKLWVKEMIATGSIDEKEYENALQELTK
;
A
#
# COMPACT_ATOMS: atom_id res chain seq x y z
N MET A 1 16.03 -17.87 16.23
CA MET A 1 14.57 -17.69 16.16
C MET A 1 14.33 -16.20 16.22
N ASN A 2 14.10 -15.55 15.08
CA ASN A 2 13.81 -14.11 15.00
C ASN A 2 12.46 -13.88 15.68
N ASN A 3 12.49 -13.08 16.75
CA ASN A 3 11.30 -12.63 17.45
C ASN A 3 10.74 -11.40 16.72
N GLU A 4 10.58 -11.51 15.38
CA GLU A 4 9.81 -10.51 14.63
C GLU A 4 8.35 -10.70 15.04
N LYS A 5 7.82 -9.68 15.69
CA LYS A 5 6.43 -9.69 16.11
C LYS A 5 5.54 -9.81 14.88
N ASN A 6 4.68 -10.84 14.89
CA ASN A 6 3.73 -11.05 13.79
C ASN A 6 2.83 -9.82 13.64
N ILE A 7 2.93 -9.13 12.50
CA ILE A 7 2.21 -7.87 12.24
C ILE A 7 0.68 -8.03 12.34
N TYR A 8 0.16 -9.20 11.97
CA TYR A 8 -1.28 -9.48 12.03
C TYR A 8 -1.77 -9.57 13.47
N VAL A 9 -0.96 -10.17 14.36
CA VAL A 9 -1.24 -10.19 15.81
C VAL A 9 -1.21 -8.78 16.40
N GLU A 10 -0.24 -7.96 15.99
CA GLU A 10 -0.15 -6.57 16.45
C GLU A 10 -1.34 -5.75 15.96
N ALA A 11 -1.72 -5.88 14.69
CA ALA A 11 -2.87 -5.20 14.11
C ALA A 11 -4.17 -5.56 14.84
N ARG A 12 -4.41 -6.84 15.10
CA ARG A 12 -5.57 -7.29 15.89
C ARG A 12 -5.59 -6.66 17.29
N LYS A 13 -4.46 -6.70 17.99
CA LYS A 13 -4.35 -6.13 19.35
C LYS A 13 -4.56 -4.61 19.36
N GLN A 14 -4.02 -3.89 18.39
CA GLN A 14 -4.21 -2.45 18.24
C GLN A 14 -5.68 -2.09 17.96
N SER A 15 -6.41 -2.99 17.30
CA SER A 15 -7.86 -2.86 17.09
C SER A 15 -8.69 -3.29 18.31
N ASN A 16 -8.06 -3.63 19.43
CA ASN A 16 -8.69 -4.09 20.67
C ASN A 16 -9.58 -5.34 20.48
N LEU A 17 -9.24 -6.22 19.55
CA LEU A 17 -9.98 -7.45 19.28
C LEU A 17 -9.31 -8.66 19.94
N THR A 18 -10.11 -9.49 20.63
CA THR A 18 -9.72 -10.86 20.98
C THR A 18 -9.77 -11.74 19.72
N GLN A 19 -9.17 -12.94 19.76
CA GLN A 19 -9.27 -13.88 18.63
C GLN A 19 -10.73 -14.26 18.34
N ALA A 20 -11.54 -14.50 19.37
CA ALA A 20 -12.96 -14.79 19.22
C ALA A 20 -13.72 -13.66 18.50
N ARG A 21 -13.57 -12.41 18.95
CA ARG A 21 -14.24 -11.26 18.31
C ARG A 21 -13.72 -10.98 16.91
N ALA A 22 -12.44 -11.20 16.66
CA ALA A 22 -11.88 -11.06 15.33
C ALA A 22 -12.47 -12.11 14.38
N SER A 23 -12.56 -13.36 14.82
CA SER A 23 -13.18 -14.45 14.06
C SER A 23 -14.67 -14.18 13.76
N GLU A 24 -15.43 -13.61 14.69
CA GLU A 24 -16.83 -13.20 14.46
C GLU A 24 -16.98 -12.12 13.38
N ALA A 25 -15.97 -11.27 13.21
CA ALA A 25 -15.96 -10.21 12.18
C ALA A 25 -15.47 -10.71 10.81
N MET A 26 -14.99 -11.95 10.72
CA MET A 26 -14.48 -12.58 9.50
C MET A 26 -15.47 -13.65 9.00
N GLN A 27 -15.48 -13.88 7.69
CA GLN A 27 -16.43 -14.82 7.09
C GLN A 27 -15.90 -16.27 7.07
N THR A 28 -14.60 -16.44 6.81
CA THR A 28 -14.01 -17.77 6.58
C THR A 28 -12.95 -18.19 7.60
N ILE A 29 -12.57 -17.28 8.52
CA ILE A 29 -11.53 -17.53 9.50
C ILE A 29 -12.14 -17.82 10.88
N SER A 30 -12.18 -19.10 11.26
CA SER A 30 -12.54 -19.50 12.62
C SER A 30 -11.47 -19.12 13.64
N GLU A 31 -11.83 -19.07 14.92
CA GLU A 31 -10.88 -18.77 16.01
C GLU A 31 -9.67 -19.73 16.03
N ASP A 32 -9.88 -21.03 15.83
CA ASP A 32 -8.81 -22.02 15.75
C ASP A 32 -7.88 -21.76 14.54
N ARG A 33 -8.47 -21.46 13.37
CA ARG A 33 -7.70 -21.10 12.18
C ARG A 33 -6.88 -19.84 12.42
N LEU A 34 -7.49 -18.81 13.04
CA LEU A 34 -6.82 -17.55 13.37
C LEU A 34 -5.63 -17.80 14.33
N ALA A 35 -5.83 -18.59 15.38
CA ALA A 35 -4.76 -18.93 16.31
C ALA A 35 -3.59 -19.67 15.63
N ARG A 36 -3.86 -20.49 14.62
CA ARG A 36 -2.84 -21.21 13.85
C ARG A 36 -2.12 -20.28 12.87
N LEU A 37 -2.80 -19.33 12.24
CA LEU A 37 -2.21 -18.28 11.39
C LEU A 37 -1.30 -17.36 12.22
N GLU A 38 -1.75 -16.89 13.37
CA GLU A 38 -1.00 -16.02 14.26
C GLU A 38 0.25 -16.67 14.90
N THR A 39 0.28 -18.01 14.95
CA THR A 39 1.43 -18.78 15.46
C THR A 39 2.28 -19.40 14.36
N ASP A 40 2.11 -18.98 13.11
CA ASP A 40 2.84 -19.44 11.91
C ASP A 40 2.77 -20.99 11.72
N LYS A 41 1.74 -21.63 12.26
CA LYS A 41 1.49 -23.07 12.07
C LYS A 41 0.91 -23.40 10.71
N ILE A 42 0.29 -22.43 10.06
CA ILE A 42 -0.20 -22.50 8.68
C ILE A 42 0.16 -21.20 7.97
N SER A 43 0.38 -21.27 6.66
CA SER A 43 0.72 -20.11 5.85
C SER A 43 -0.49 -19.21 5.64
N MET A 44 -0.26 -17.91 5.66
CA MET A 44 -1.23 -16.88 5.34
C MET A 44 -1.59 -16.93 3.85
N THR A 45 -2.86 -16.78 3.52
CA THR A 45 -3.32 -16.62 2.13
C THR A 45 -3.77 -15.19 1.85
N PRO A 46 -3.81 -14.74 0.58
CA PRO A 46 -4.33 -13.41 0.24
C PRO A 46 -5.73 -13.16 0.79
N ASN A 47 -6.59 -14.18 0.79
CA ASN A 47 -7.95 -14.06 1.30
C ASN A 47 -7.99 -13.89 2.82
N ASP A 48 -7.13 -14.62 3.55
CA ASP A 48 -7.01 -14.45 5.00
C ASP A 48 -6.60 -13.02 5.34
N VAL A 49 -5.63 -12.46 4.60
CA VAL A 49 -5.16 -11.08 4.82
C VAL A 49 -6.23 -10.05 4.49
N LEU A 50 -7.00 -10.27 3.43
CA LEU A 50 -8.10 -9.38 3.07
C LEU A 50 -9.17 -9.33 4.16
N GLU A 51 -9.57 -10.48 4.72
CA GLU A 51 -10.53 -10.54 5.82
C GLU A 51 -9.98 -9.89 7.09
N MET A 52 -8.72 -10.16 7.46
CA MET A 52 -8.04 -9.51 8.59
C MET A 52 -7.95 -7.99 8.41
N SER A 53 -7.58 -7.54 7.22
CA SER A 53 -7.50 -6.11 6.87
C SER A 53 -8.83 -5.39 7.12
N ASN A 54 -9.93 -6.00 6.69
CA ASN A 54 -11.28 -5.47 6.88
C ASN A 54 -11.70 -5.51 8.36
N ALA A 55 -11.53 -6.65 9.03
CA ALA A 55 -11.93 -6.83 10.42
C ALA A 55 -11.15 -5.93 11.39
N TYR A 56 -9.87 -5.72 11.12
CA TYR A 56 -8.98 -4.87 11.94
C TYR A 56 -8.99 -3.40 11.52
N LYS A 57 -9.64 -3.06 10.39
CA LYS A 57 -9.60 -1.72 9.79
C LYS A 57 -8.17 -1.25 9.49
N ARG A 58 -7.35 -2.17 8.98
CA ARG A 58 -5.92 -2.02 8.70
C ARG A 58 -5.63 -2.38 7.23
N PRO A 59 -5.97 -1.48 6.27
CA PRO A 59 -5.77 -1.72 4.84
C PRO A 59 -4.28 -1.86 4.44
N ASP A 60 -3.36 -1.38 5.26
CA ASP A 60 -1.91 -1.55 5.11
C ASP A 60 -1.45 -3.01 5.16
N LEU A 61 -2.20 -3.90 5.82
CA LEU A 61 -1.87 -5.34 5.89
C LEU A 61 -1.84 -6.00 4.49
N CYS A 62 -2.69 -5.54 3.58
CA CYS A 62 -2.69 -6.04 2.21
C CYS A 62 -1.38 -5.69 1.47
N ASN A 63 -0.89 -4.45 1.61
CA ASN A 63 0.39 -4.06 1.03
C ASN A 63 1.55 -4.82 1.69
N TYR A 64 1.53 -4.94 3.02
CA TYR A 64 2.53 -5.72 3.74
C TYR A 64 2.62 -7.16 3.22
N TYR A 65 1.50 -7.88 3.13
CA TYR A 65 1.47 -9.24 2.60
C TYR A 65 2.06 -9.31 1.19
N CYS A 66 1.63 -8.42 0.30
CA CYS A 66 2.10 -8.42 -1.08
C CYS A 66 3.61 -8.19 -1.16
N THR A 67 4.16 -7.31 -0.32
CA THR A 67 5.60 -6.95 -0.39
C THR A 67 6.51 -7.88 0.43
N HIS A 68 5.97 -8.63 1.41
CA HIS A 68 6.78 -9.47 2.32
C HIS A 68 6.53 -10.97 2.16
N GLU A 69 5.35 -11.38 1.71
CA GLU A 69 4.98 -12.80 1.67
C GLU A 69 4.68 -13.31 0.27
N CYS A 70 4.04 -12.49 -0.60
CA CYS A 70 3.69 -12.87 -1.96
C CYS A 70 4.92 -12.78 -2.89
N PRO A 71 5.34 -13.88 -3.56
CA PRO A 71 6.51 -13.84 -4.47
C PRO A 71 6.38 -12.83 -5.61
N ILE A 72 5.17 -12.67 -6.16
CA ILE A 72 4.91 -11.69 -7.25
C ILE A 72 5.01 -10.27 -6.70
N GLY A 73 4.35 -9.99 -5.58
CA GLY A 73 4.36 -8.67 -4.98
C GLY A 73 5.76 -8.23 -4.55
N LYS A 74 6.59 -9.13 -4.00
CA LYS A 74 8.00 -8.86 -3.67
C LYS A 74 8.81 -8.36 -4.86
N SER A 75 8.50 -8.81 -6.06
CA SER A 75 9.22 -8.42 -7.27
C SER A 75 8.67 -7.18 -7.95
N THR A 76 7.43 -6.79 -7.67
CA THR A 76 6.71 -5.76 -8.44
C THR A 76 6.22 -4.57 -7.64
N LEU A 77 6.10 -4.71 -6.31
CA LEU A 77 5.51 -3.69 -5.45
C LEU A 77 6.52 -3.15 -4.43
N SER A 78 6.33 -1.90 -4.05
CA SER A 78 7.06 -1.28 -2.95
C SER A 78 6.25 -1.30 -1.66
N GLU A 79 6.91 -1.47 -0.53
CA GLU A 79 6.28 -1.33 0.78
C GLU A 79 5.83 0.11 1.00
N ILE A 80 4.56 0.26 1.39
CA ILE A 80 3.97 1.55 1.72
C ILE A 80 3.59 1.54 3.19
N LYS A 81 4.18 2.45 3.95
CA LYS A 81 3.85 2.61 5.37
C LYS A 81 2.78 3.70 5.54
N PRO A 82 1.85 3.53 6.49
CA PRO A 82 0.92 4.58 6.87
C PRO A 82 1.64 5.88 7.18
N GLN A 83 1.16 7.00 6.66
CA GLN A 83 1.75 8.32 6.83
C GLN A 83 0.64 9.35 7.05
N GLN A 84 1.00 10.46 7.70
CA GLN A 84 0.09 11.61 7.81
C GLN A 84 -0.10 12.28 6.44
N LEU A 85 -1.30 12.74 6.14
CA LEU A 85 -1.66 13.40 4.88
C LEU A 85 -0.70 14.55 4.54
N SER A 86 -0.36 15.38 5.51
CA SER A 86 0.58 16.50 5.31
C SER A 86 1.93 16.06 4.75
N ASN A 87 2.48 14.94 5.26
CA ASN A 87 3.75 14.41 4.78
C ASN A 87 3.63 13.84 3.36
N ILE A 88 2.52 13.18 3.05
CA ILE A 88 2.23 12.66 1.71
C ILE A 88 2.16 13.82 0.71
N ILE A 89 1.42 14.88 1.03
CA ILE A 89 1.24 16.04 0.15
C ILE A 89 2.56 16.77 -0.06
N LEU A 90 3.36 16.98 0.99
CA LEU A 90 4.68 17.62 0.85
C LEU A 90 5.61 16.83 -0.06
N LYS A 91 5.66 15.49 0.09
CA LYS A 91 6.44 14.62 -0.80
C LYS A 91 5.92 14.67 -2.24
N MET A 92 4.60 14.68 -2.43
CA MET A 92 3.98 14.77 -3.75
C MET A 92 4.37 16.06 -4.46
N ILE A 93 4.25 17.21 -3.80
CA ILE A 93 4.63 18.51 -4.36
C ILE A 93 6.13 18.53 -4.72
N ALA A 94 6.99 18.04 -3.83
CA ALA A 94 8.43 17.96 -4.10
C ALA A 94 8.74 17.07 -5.32
N SER A 95 8.09 15.91 -5.44
CA SER A 95 8.28 14.99 -6.56
C SER A 95 7.79 15.58 -7.88
N LEU A 96 6.62 16.24 -7.89
CA LEU A 96 6.08 16.90 -9.08
C LEU A 96 6.99 18.04 -9.57
N ASN A 97 7.50 18.88 -8.67
CA ASN A 97 8.45 19.93 -9.01
C ASN A 97 9.74 19.37 -9.65
N THR A 98 10.20 18.22 -9.18
CA THR A 98 11.39 17.55 -9.75
C THR A 98 11.12 17.06 -11.19
N VAL A 99 9.94 16.48 -11.44
CA VAL A 99 9.59 16.04 -12.81
C VAL A 99 9.50 17.22 -13.79
N GLU A 100 8.98 18.35 -13.35
CA GLU A 100 8.94 19.56 -14.18
C GLU A 100 10.36 19.97 -14.64
N THR A 101 11.37 19.84 -13.78
CA THR A 101 12.77 20.15 -14.14
C THR A 101 13.41 19.13 -15.07
N GLU A 102 13.00 17.85 -15.00
CA GLU A 102 13.54 16.76 -15.82
C GLU A 102 12.77 16.53 -17.13
N LYS A 103 11.67 17.26 -17.35
CA LYS A 103 10.77 17.09 -18.50
C LYS A 103 11.51 17.15 -19.84
N ASN A 104 12.40 18.14 -20.01
CA ASN A 104 13.12 18.31 -21.26
C ASN A 104 14.09 17.15 -21.52
N ALA A 105 14.81 16.68 -20.49
CA ALA A 105 15.69 15.52 -20.59
C ALA A 105 14.90 14.26 -20.98
N LEU A 106 13.70 14.06 -20.42
CA LEU A 106 12.84 12.93 -20.77
C LEU A 106 12.41 12.99 -22.24
N ILE A 107 12.05 14.17 -22.76
CA ILE A 107 11.66 14.37 -24.16
C ILE A 107 12.85 14.09 -25.08
N GLU A 108 14.05 14.56 -24.75
CA GLU A 108 15.26 14.35 -25.55
C GLU A 108 15.60 12.87 -25.64
N ILE A 109 15.66 12.15 -24.48
CA ILE A 109 15.99 10.72 -24.42
C ILE A 109 14.97 9.87 -25.20
N THR A 110 13.70 10.26 -25.23
CA THR A 110 12.65 9.47 -25.89
C THR A 110 12.39 9.83 -27.34
N SER A 111 13.10 10.83 -27.88
CA SER A 111 12.82 11.38 -29.23
C SER A 111 13.05 10.37 -30.36
N ASP A 112 14.03 9.50 -30.24
CA ASP A 112 14.35 8.46 -31.23
C ASP A 112 13.91 7.04 -30.84
N GLY A 113 13.34 6.88 -29.64
CA GLY A 113 12.86 5.60 -29.11
C GLY A 113 13.95 4.62 -28.69
N GLN A 114 15.21 5.08 -28.60
CA GLN A 114 16.36 4.27 -28.16
C GLN A 114 17.07 4.98 -27.00
N ILE A 115 17.59 4.20 -26.06
CA ILE A 115 18.37 4.72 -24.94
C ILE A 115 19.83 4.37 -25.17
N THR A 116 20.65 5.38 -25.44
CA THR A 116 22.09 5.21 -25.63
C THR A 116 22.82 5.06 -24.28
N GLU A 117 24.07 4.57 -24.31
CA GLU A 117 24.92 4.44 -23.11
C GLU A 117 25.08 5.78 -22.36
N ASN A 118 25.17 6.88 -23.09
CA ASN A 118 25.31 8.22 -22.51
C ASN A 118 24.05 8.70 -21.78
N GLU A 119 22.86 8.25 -22.20
CA GLU A 119 21.55 8.62 -21.67
C GLU A 119 21.10 7.72 -20.51
N LEU A 120 21.73 6.54 -20.34
CA LEU A 120 21.34 5.58 -19.30
C LEU A 120 21.28 6.18 -17.89
N LYS A 121 22.22 7.08 -17.55
CA LYS A 121 22.25 7.70 -16.20
C LYS A 121 21.07 8.65 -16.00
N ASP A 122 20.76 9.45 -17.02
CA ASP A 122 19.67 10.42 -16.97
C ASP A 122 18.33 9.69 -16.99
N PHE A 123 18.20 8.67 -17.80
CA PHE A 123 17.02 7.79 -17.80
C PHE A 123 16.80 7.10 -16.45
N ALA A 124 17.85 6.53 -15.85
CA ALA A 124 17.78 5.90 -14.54
C ALA A 124 17.37 6.90 -13.45
N ARG A 125 17.89 8.13 -13.50
CA ARG A 125 17.50 9.21 -12.57
C ARG A 125 16.02 9.54 -12.70
N ILE A 126 15.51 9.69 -13.92
CA ILE A 126 14.10 9.94 -14.21
C ILE A 126 13.24 8.78 -13.71
N GLN A 127 13.64 7.54 -13.97
CA GLN A 127 12.92 6.36 -13.47
C GLN A 127 12.81 6.34 -11.95
N ILE A 128 13.87 6.70 -11.22
CA ILE A 128 13.84 6.82 -9.75
C ILE A 128 12.79 7.85 -9.33
N LYS A 129 12.73 9.00 -10.00
CA LYS A 129 11.76 10.07 -9.67
C LYS A 129 10.32 9.66 -9.96
N LEU A 130 10.08 8.96 -11.06
CA LEU A 130 8.75 8.41 -11.35
C LEU A 130 8.32 7.36 -10.31
N ASN A 131 9.25 6.54 -9.83
CA ASN A 131 8.98 5.58 -8.75
C ASN A 131 8.65 6.29 -7.41
N GLU A 132 9.31 7.41 -7.10
CA GLU A 132 8.97 8.25 -5.93
C GLU A 132 7.55 8.79 -6.02
N ILE A 133 7.14 9.27 -7.20
CA ILE A 133 5.76 9.74 -7.44
C ILE A 133 4.77 8.58 -7.27
N SER A 134 5.03 7.45 -7.91
CA SER A 134 4.18 6.27 -7.79
C SER A 134 3.98 5.87 -6.33
N SER A 135 5.07 5.79 -5.56
CA SER A 135 5.00 5.47 -4.11
C SER A 135 4.18 6.49 -3.32
N THR A 136 4.26 7.77 -3.69
CA THR A 136 3.51 8.84 -3.02
C THR A 136 2.02 8.77 -3.36
N VAL A 137 1.67 8.46 -4.61
CA VAL A 137 0.28 8.23 -5.04
C VAL A 137 -0.32 7.02 -4.31
N GLU A 138 0.42 5.93 -4.21
CA GLU A 138 -0.05 4.75 -3.48
C GLU A 138 -0.19 5.02 -1.96
N ALA A 139 0.70 5.83 -1.38
CA ALA A 139 0.56 6.27 0.01
C ALA A 139 -0.72 7.11 0.24
N LEU A 140 -1.08 7.98 -0.72
CA LEU A 140 -2.33 8.74 -0.67
C LEU A 140 -3.55 7.81 -0.76
N LYS A 141 -3.53 6.85 -1.69
CA LYS A 141 -4.60 5.85 -1.81
C LYS A 141 -4.76 5.02 -0.53
N LEU A 142 -3.65 4.61 0.10
CA LEU A 142 -3.68 3.90 1.37
C LEU A 142 -4.30 4.77 2.46
N TRP A 143 -3.89 6.04 2.57
CA TRP A 143 -4.45 6.98 3.54
C TRP A 143 -5.98 7.13 3.38
N VAL A 144 -6.47 7.27 2.15
CA VAL A 144 -7.93 7.34 1.89
C VAL A 144 -8.63 6.07 2.36
N LYS A 145 -8.08 4.89 2.06
CA LYS A 145 -8.65 3.62 2.53
C LYS A 145 -8.69 3.52 4.06
N GLU A 146 -7.66 4.02 4.75
CA GLU A 146 -7.63 4.09 6.21
C GLU A 146 -8.72 5.03 6.76
N MET A 147 -8.92 6.18 6.13
CA MET A 147 -9.96 7.13 6.54
C MET A 147 -11.36 6.57 6.33
N ILE A 148 -11.61 5.85 5.26
CA ILE A 148 -12.87 5.14 5.01
C ILE A 148 -13.05 4.01 6.04
N ALA A 149 -12.04 3.15 6.23
CA ALA A 149 -12.12 2.03 7.16
C ALA A 149 -12.37 2.47 8.61
N THR A 150 -11.84 3.63 9.01
CA THR A 150 -12.07 4.22 10.34
C THR A 150 -13.35 5.05 10.45
N GLY A 151 -14.07 5.28 9.33
CA GLY A 151 -15.29 6.08 9.28
C GLY A 151 -15.05 7.60 9.33
N SER A 152 -13.82 8.05 9.10
CA SER A 152 -13.48 9.48 8.99
C SER A 152 -13.90 10.09 7.66
N ILE A 153 -14.04 9.25 6.63
CA ILE A 153 -14.60 9.58 5.31
C ILE A 153 -15.77 8.62 5.08
N ASP A 154 -16.94 9.14 4.71
CA ASP A 154 -18.07 8.33 4.29
C ASP A 154 -17.79 7.73 2.90
N GLU A 155 -17.83 6.39 2.80
CA GLU A 155 -17.49 5.67 1.57
C GLU A 155 -18.43 6.03 0.42
N LYS A 156 -19.73 6.12 0.67
CA LYS A 156 -20.73 6.41 -0.36
C LYS A 156 -20.62 7.84 -0.88
N GLU A 157 -20.39 8.80 0.03
CA GLU A 157 -20.19 10.19 -0.36
C GLU A 157 -18.90 10.34 -1.20
N TYR A 158 -17.85 9.64 -0.81
CA TYR A 158 -16.58 9.63 -1.56
C TYR A 158 -16.74 9.00 -2.96
N GLU A 159 -17.41 7.85 -3.06
CA GLU A 159 -17.69 7.19 -4.34
C GLU A 159 -18.57 8.05 -5.26
N ASN A 160 -19.60 8.69 -4.72
CA ASN A 160 -20.44 9.59 -5.48
C ASN A 160 -19.64 10.77 -6.05
N ALA A 161 -18.77 11.39 -5.24
CA ALA A 161 -17.91 12.48 -5.69
C ALA A 161 -16.97 12.03 -6.81
N LEU A 162 -16.39 10.82 -6.72
CA LEU A 162 -15.56 10.27 -7.80
C LEU A 162 -16.34 10.06 -9.09
N GLN A 163 -17.58 9.55 -9.00
CA GLN A 163 -18.44 9.32 -10.18
C GLN A 163 -18.87 10.62 -10.86
N GLU A 164 -19.08 11.69 -10.11
CA GLU A 164 -19.41 13.00 -10.66
C GLU A 164 -18.25 13.63 -11.43
N LEU A 165 -17.02 13.44 -10.97
CA LEU A 165 -15.81 14.00 -11.58
C LEU A 165 -15.28 13.18 -12.79
N THR A 166 -15.74 11.95 -12.96
CA THR A 166 -15.30 11.06 -14.06
C THR A 166 -16.25 11.02 -15.25
N LYS A 167 -17.33 11.80 -15.21
CA LYS A 167 -18.27 12.02 -16.34
C LYS A 167 -17.83 13.19 -17.20
#